data_07fb9d9668f53ce3f1be56217c644694
#
_entry.id   07fb9d9668f53ce3f1be56217c644694
#
_cell.length_a   1.000
_cell.length_b   1.000
_cell.length_c   1.000
_cell.angle_alpha   90.00
_cell.angle_beta   90.00
_cell.angle_gamma   90.00
#
_symmetry.space_group_name_H-M   'P 1'
#
loop_
_entity.id
_entity.type
_entity.pdbx_description
1 polymer ?
#
loop_
_entity_poly.entity_id
_entity_poly.type
_entity_poly.pdbx_seq_one_letter_code
_entity_poly.pdbx_strand_id
1 'polypeptide(L)'
;MARSRLEQFLPLKASGYACTTSQLLDVLLAVSANKDTIEQVCADLKIKVGAETIRGYFNQQLKVENLFHLQEAVNSALTASFNSDLKRQPLEVAIDFHDQSYYGKLEQSEGLWVGAEAKNGTTRVYRVASLYVIKNGQRLTLAIKFVVPGETAKEIVGYLLKQLKGLESEARMLYLDRGFGSIEIARHLKEIGQTAIIACPIRGKTGGLKALCAGRKSYRTKHVFKSAKHGAEQVEMAMFKAFTTSRKKGVKVRKAKWLAYISVNCADNLSAKKVKENYRRRFGIEASYRCARKVRGWTTSSNAAYRFVLIGMSFLLTNIWQELQEQWTRKAQVGRASWNWRKFRLKRFVNFLRKAIEKLYGMVSEIEMLN
;
A
#
# COMPACT_ATOMS: atom_id res chain seq x y z
N MET A 1 8.26 16.67 12.74
CA MET A 1 8.18 16.03 11.41
C MET A 1 6.82 15.41 11.13
N ALA A 2 6.34 14.33 11.81
CA ALA A 2 5.05 13.70 11.50
C ALA A 2 3.88 14.68 11.65
N ARG A 3 3.72 15.33 12.82
CA ARG A 3 2.69 16.35 13.07
C ARG A 3 2.78 17.50 12.05
N SER A 4 3.96 18.06 11.82
CA SER A 4 4.16 19.15 10.86
C SER A 4 3.69 18.79 9.44
N ARG A 5 3.92 17.55 8.97
CA ARG A 5 3.39 17.10 7.69
C ARG A 5 1.87 16.96 7.70
N LEU A 6 1.29 16.49 8.79
CA LEU A 6 -0.16 16.42 8.91
C LEU A 6 -0.80 17.82 8.92
N GLU A 7 -0.24 18.75 9.68
CA GLU A 7 -0.68 20.16 9.70
C GLU A 7 -0.62 20.81 8.32
N GLN A 8 0.41 20.48 7.54
CA GLN A 8 0.60 21.04 6.18
C GLN A 8 -0.38 20.46 5.15
N PHE A 9 -0.73 19.19 5.24
CA PHE A 9 -1.44 18.51 4.16
C PHE A 9 -2.85 18.07 4.52
N LEU A 10 -3.12 17.61 5.75
CA LEU A 10 -4.47 17.20 6.11
C LEU A 10 -5.37 18.40 6.40
N PRO A 11 -6.57 18.46 5.81
CA PRO A 11 -7.51 19.56 6.02
C PRO A 11 -8.28 19.41 7.35
N LEU A 12 -7.60 18.98 8.41
CA LEU A 12 -8.19 18.82 9.74
C LEU A 12 -7.91 20.05 10.58
N LYS A 13 -8.97 20.70 11.05
CA LYS A 13 -8.89 21.89 11.89
C LYS A 13 -9.83 21.77 13.07
N ALA A 14 -9.37 22.17 14.23
CA ALA A 14 -10.24 22.37 15.38
C ALA A 14 -10.54 23.86 15.51
N SER A 15 -11.81 24.21 15.44
CA SER A 15 -12.33 25.54 15.69
C SER A 15 -13.08 25.51 17.03
N GLY A 16 -12.54 26.13 18.07
CA GLY A 16 -13.19 26.20 19.37
C GLY A 16 -12.22 26.06 20.55
N TYR A 17 -12.71 26.33 21.73
CA TYR A 17 -11.92 26.30 22.98
C TYR A 17 -11.66 24.88 23.50
N ALA A 18 -12.48 23.89 23.09
CA ALA A 18 -12.40 22.54 23.62
C ALA A 18 -11.22 21.72 23.09
N CYS A 19 -10.78 21.98 21.86
CA CYS A 19 -9.72 21.22 21.20
C CYS A 19 -8.92 22.12 20.27
N THR A 20 -7.61 21.91 20.20
CA THR A 20 -6.74 22.54 19.21
C THR A 20 -6.48 21.59 18.03
N THR A 21 -6.14 22.15 16.87
CA THR A 21 -5.73 21.36 15.69
C THR A 21 -4.56 20.44 16.03
N SER A 22 -3.57 20.92 16.78
CA SER A 22 -2.42 20.11 17.21
C SER A 22 -2.83 18.92 18.08
N GLN A 23 -3.77 19.10 19.02
CA GLN A 23 -4.30 18.00 19.84
C GLN A 23 -5.03 16.97 18.99
N LEU A 24 -5.86 17.40 18.02
CA LEU A 24 -6.56 16.51 17.09
C LEU A 24 -5.60 15.64 16.29
N LEU A 25 -4.51 16.24 15.78
CA LEU A 25 -3.48 15.53 15.02
C LEU A 25 -2.60 14.63 15.90
N ASP A 26 -2.31 15.05 17.13
CA ASP A 26 -1.53 14.25 18.08
C ASP A 26 -2.34 13.00 18.53
N VAL A 27 -3.66 13.12 18.72
CA VAL A 27 -4.52 11.95 18.96
C VAL A 27 -4.49 11.01 17.77
N LEU A 28 -4.57 11.51 16.53
CA LEU A 28 -4.49 10.68 15.31
C LEU A 28 -3.13 9.96 15.22
N LEU A 29 -2.04 10.63 15.58
CA LEU A 29 -0.70 10.03 15.65
C LEU A 29 -0.62 8.96 16.75
N ALA A 30 -1.19 9.24 17.93
CA ALA A 30 -1.22 8.29 19.06
C ALA A 30 -2.04 7.05 18.72
N VAL A 31 -3.22 7.21 18.13
CA VAL A 31 -4.08 6.11 17.62
C VAL A 31 -3.27 5.21 16.67
N SER A 32 -2.50 5.80 15.77
CA SER A 32 -1.67 5.05 14.83
C SER A 32 -0.46 4.39 15.50
N ALA A 33 0.24 5.10 16.39
CA ALA A 33 1.43 4.59 17.07
C ALA A 33 1.10 3.48 18.09
N ASN A 34 -0.01 3.61 18.81
CA ASN A 34 -0.46 2.62 19.78
C ASN A 34 -1.19 1.45 19.12
N LYS A 35 -1.64 1.60 17.89
CA LYS A 35 -2.56 0.69 17.20
C LYS A 35 -3.89 0.55 17.94
N ASP A 36 -4.34 1.63 18.49
CA ASP A 36 -5.48 1.67 19.38
C ASP A 36 -6.63 2.51 18.83
N THR A 37 -7.69 2.65 19.59
CA THR A 37 -8.84 3.50 19.28
C THR A 37 -8.64 4.91 19.80
N ILE A 38 -9.48 5.85 19.35
CA ILE A 38 -9.53 7.21 19.92
C ILE A 38 -9.89 7.14 21.41
N GLU A 39 -10.85 6.27 21.77
CA GLU A 39 -11.32 6.08 23.14
C GLU A 39 -10.17 5.73 24.07
N GLN A 40 -9.43 4.67 23.74
CA GLN A 40 -8.30 4.22 24.55
C GLN A 40 -7.19 5.25 24.65
N VAL A 41 -6.87 5.91 23.53
CA VAL A 41 -5.83 6.96 23.52
C VAL A 41 -6.22 8.15 24.40
N CYS A 42 -7.48 8.58 24.36
CA CYS A 42 -7.96 9.67 25.21
C CYS A 42 -8.06 9.27 26.69
N ALA A 43 -8.30 7.99 26.98
CA ALA A 43 -8.29 7.46 28.34
C ALA A 43 -6.86 7.36 28.92
N ASP A 44 -5.90 6.96 28.10
CA ASP A 44 -4.49 6.77 28.53
C ASP A 44 -3.72 8.08 28.72
N LEU A 45 -4.02 9.08 27.90
CA LEU A 45 -3.31 10.37 27.92
C LEU A 45 -4.07 11.41 28.71
N LYS A 46 -3.38 12.25 29.51
CA LYS A 46 -3.96 13.40 30.23
C LYS A 46 -4.33 14.54 29.26
N ILE A 47 -5.06 14.19 28.20
CA ILE A 47 -5.62 15.16 27.26
C ILE A 47 -6.93 15.66 27.83
N LYS A 48 -7.08 16.98 27.99
CA LYS A 48 -8.32 17.59 28.52
C LYS A 48 -9.54 17.46 27.61
N VAL A 49 -9.39 16.83 26.43
CA VAL A 49 -10.42 16.67 25.42
C VAL A 49 -10.94 15.22 25.41
N GLY A 50 -12.24 15.06 25.61
CA GLY A 50 -12.86 13.74 25.57
C GLY A 50 -12.85 13.10 24.18
N ALA A 51 -12.87 11.76 24.15
CA ALA A 51 -12.87 10.97 22.91
C ALA A 51 -14.07 11.30 22.00
N GLU A 52 -15.23 11.64 22.60
CA GLU A 52 -16.42 12.01 21.84
C GLU A 52 -16.25 13.32 21.07
N THR A 53 -15.63 14.33 21.69
CA THR A 53 -15.28 15.58 21.02
C THR A 53 -14.35 15.35 19.85
N ILE A 54 -13.31 14.55 20.03
CA ILE A 54 -12.37 14.17 18.95
C ILE A 54 -13.09 13.44 17.81
N ARG A 55 -13.98 12.48 18.13
CA ARG A 55 -14.80 11.79 17.14
C ARG A 55 -15.75 12.75 16.40
N GLY A 56 -16.30 13.72 17.12
CA GLY A 56 -17.13 14.77 16.54
C GLY A 56 -16.40 15.54 15.44
N TYR A 57 -15.18 16.02 15.71
CA TYR A 57 -14.34 16.70 14.72
C TYR A 57 -14.04 15.79 13.51
N PHE A 58 -13.67 14.53 13.73
CA PHE A 58 -13.38 13.61 12.61
C PHE A 58 -14.63 13.32 11.78
N ASN A 59 -15.78 13.10 12.40
CA ASN A 59 -17.04 12.84 11.68
C ASN A 59 -17.52 14.06 10.87
N GLN A 60 -17.25 15.27 11.35
CA GLN A 60 -17.61 16.50 10.64
C GLN A 60 -16.70 16.76 9.43
N GLN A 61 -15.41 16.42 9.52
CA GLN A 61 -14.42 16.82 8.53
C GLN A 61 -13.98 15.67 7.61
N LEU A 62 -14.01 14.43 8.09
CA LEU A 62 -13.68 13.26 7.28
C LEU A 62 -14.96 12.67 6.68
N LYS A 63 -15.59 13.43 5.81
CA LYS A 63 -16.79 13.01 5.09
C LYS A 63 -16.41 12.28 3.80
N VAL A 64 -17.27 11.35 3.39
CA VAL A 64 -17.08 10.58 2.16
C VAL A 64 -17.11 11.47 0.91
N GLU A 65 -17.90 12.51 0.91
CA GLU A 65 -17.95 13.50 -0.17
C GLU A 65 -16.59 14.16 -0.40
N ASN A 66 -15.77 14.26 0.65
CA ASN A 66 -14.43 14.82 0.62
C ASN A 66 -13.33 13.79 0.35
N LEU A 67 -13.68 12.52 0.10
CA LEU A 67 -12.71 11.42 -0.01
C LEU A 67 -11.63 11.68 -1.06
N PHE A 68 -11.98 12.29 -2.20
CA PHE A 68 -11.00 12.67 -3.23
C PHE A 68 -10.00 13.70 -2.71
N HIS A 69 -10.46 14.76 -2.04
CA HIS A 69 -9.58 15.79 -1.47
C HIS A 69 -8.69 15.22 -0.35
N LEU A 70 -9.23 14.34 0.48
CA LEU A 70 -8.47 13.64 1.51
C LEU A 70 -7.40 12.74 0.89
N GLN A 71 -7.69 12.11 -0.24
CA GLN A 71 -6.75 11.28 -0.97
C GLN A 71 -5.58 12.10 -1.52
N GLU A 72 -5.85 13.24 -2.14
CA GLU A 72 -4.80 14.16 -2.62
C GLU A 72 -3.96 14.69 -1.45
N ALA A 73 -4.59 15.06 -0.34
CA ALA A 73 -3.91 15.51 0.87
C ALA A 73 -2.97 14.43 1.45
N VAL A 74 -3.45 13.20 1.57
CA VAL A 74 -2.63 12.07 2.02
C VAL A 74 -1.49 11.79 1.06
N ASN A 75 -1.72 11.82 -0.25
CA ASN A 75 -0.69 11.59 -1.25
C ASN A 75 0.38 12.68 -1.21
N SER A 76 -0.01 13.95 -1.02
CA SER A 76 0.92 15.06 -0.82
C SER A 76 1.80 14.86 0.43
N ALA A 77 1.20 14.38 1.54
CA ALA A 77 1.96 14.07 2.75
C ALA A 77 2.93 12.88 2.54
N LEU A 78 2.53 11.86 1.78
CA LEU A 78 3.39 10.72 1.45
C LEU A 78 4.59 11.16 0.60
N THR A 79 4.37 12.01 -0.41
CA THR A 79 5.43 12.47 -1.32
C THR A 79 6.38 13.47 -0.69
N ALA A 80 5.94 14.23 0.33
CA ALA A 80 6.80 15.11 1.11
C ALA A 80 7.94 14.36 1.83
N SER A 81 7.85 13.04 1.97
CA SER A 81 8.90 12.17 2.52
C SER A 81 10.00 11.83 1.51
N PHE A 82 9.81 12.17 0.23
CA PHE A 82 10.77 11.81 -0.82
C PHE A 82 11.86 12.86 -0.92
N ASN A 83 13.10 12.43 -0.78
CA ASN A 83 14.26 13.26 -1.00
C ASN A 83 14.49 13.51 -2.51
N SER A 84 15.36 14.46 -2.84
CA SER A 84 15.72 14.83 -4.21
C SER A 84 16.18 13.65 -5.07
N ASP A 85 16.77 12.61 -4.43
CA ASP A 85 17.30 11.43 -5.12
C ASP A 85 16.21 10.54 -5.74
N LEU A 86 14.95 10.73 -5.37
CA LEU A 86 13.81 10.00 -5.93
C LEU A 86 12.99 10.84 -6.90
N LYS A 87 13.19 12.14 -6.88
CA LYS A 87 12.58 13.06 -7.83
C LYS A 87 13.39 13.09 -9.12
N ARG A 88 12.73 13.34 -10.25
CA ARG A 88 13.36 13.49 -11.57
C ARG A 88 14.14 12.28 -12.06
N GLN A 89 13.87 11.08 -11.51
CA GLN A 89 14.52 9.84 -11.93
C GLN A 89 13.49 8.81 -12.38
N PRO A 90 13.79 8.03 -13.43
CA PRO A 90 12.94 6.89 -13.80
C PRO A 90 12.95 5.84 -12.71
N LEU A 91 11.77 5.56 -12.14
CA LEU A 91 11.60 4.67 -11.00
C LEU A 91 11.11 3.28 -11.41
N GLU A 92 11.53 2.25 -10.70
CA GLU A 92 10.82 0.97 -10.72
C GLU A 92 9.73 1.01 -9.65
N VAL A 93 8.52 0.69 -10.06
CA VAL A 93 7.35 0.79 -9.18
C VAL A 93 6.49 -0.46 -9.23
N ALA A 94 5.72 -0.69 -8.18
CA ALA A 94 4.73 -1.74 -8.14
C ALA A 94 3.38 -1.18 -7.68
N ILE A 95 2.30 -1.70 -8.26
CA ILE A 95 0.93 -1.43 -7.81
C ILE A 95 0.33 -2.72 -7.28
N ASP A 96 -0.34 -2.61 -6.14
CA ASP A 96 -1.04 -3.73 -5.52
C ASP A 96 -2.24 -3.22 -4.70
N PHE A 97 -3.17 -4.13 -4.41
CA PHE A 97 -4.33 -3.85 -3.58
C PHE A 97 -4.07 -4.17 -2.11
N HIS A 98 -4.57 -3.31 -1.25
CA HIS A 98 -4.64 -3.52 0.19
C HIS A 98 -6.09 -3.53 0.63
N ASP A 99 -6.57 -4.68 1.06
CA ASP A 99 -7.94 -4.88 1.49
C ASP A 99 -8.05 -4.77 3.02
N GLN A 100 -9.02 -4.00 3.49
CA GLN A 100 -9.42 -3.92 4.88
C GLN A 100 -10.82 -4.52 5.02
N SER A 101 -10.93 -5.61 5.77
CA SER A 101 -12.22 -6.27 6.03
C SER A 101 -13.24 -5.31 6.63
N TYR A 102 -14.47 -5.38 6.14
CA TYR A 102 -15.61 -4.63 6.61
C TYR A 102 -16.66 -5.57 7.21
N TYR A 103 -17.06 -5.30 8.45
CA TYR A 103 -18.02 -6.12 9.21
C TYR A 103 -19.28 -5.35 9.61
N GLY A 104 -19.35 -4.05 9.28
CA GLY A 104 -20.49 -3.20 9.62
C GLY A 104 -21.74 -3.52 8.81
N LYS A 105 -22.85 -2.88 9.19
CA LYS A 105 -24.12 -2.94 8.46
C LYS A 105 -23.94 -2.29 7.07
N LEU A 106 -24.71 -2.79 6.08
CA LEU A 106 -24.58 -2.31 4.69
C LEU A 106 -25.00 -0.85 4.54
N GLU A 107 -26.05 -0.46 5.23
CA GLU A 107 -26.60 0.90 5.19
C GLU A 107 -25.57 1.94 5.68
N GLN A 108 -24.63 1.53 6.54
CA GLN A 108 -23.60 2.40 7.11
C GLN A 108 -22.34 2.50 6.23
N SER A 109 -22.26 1.72 5.15
CA SER A 109 -21.05 1.66 4.30
C SER A 109 -21.05 2.65 3.15
N GLU A 110 -22.17 3.37 2.96
CA GLU A 110 -22.38 4.30 1.84
C GLU A 110 -22.09 3.65 0.46
N GLY A 111 -22.24 2.32 0.37
CA GLY A 111 -21.99 1.55 -0.85
C GLY A 111 -20.52 1.45 -1.27
N LEU A 112 -19.56 1.91 -0.47
CA LEU A 112 -18.15 2.02 -0.83
C LEU A 112 -17.32 0.74 -0.66
N TRP A 113 -17.94 -0.37 -0.24
CA TRP A 113 -17.25 -1.65 -0.18
C TRP A 113 -17.16 -2.35 -1.54
N VAL A 114 -16.10 -3.11 -1.75
CA VAL A 114 -15.94 -3.99 -2.90
C VAL A 114 -15.93 -5.44 -2.46
N GLY A 115 -16.36 -6.35 -3.37
CA GLY A 115 -16.32 -7.78 -3.14
C GLY A 115 -14.87 -8.31 -3.19
N ALA A 116 -14.56 -9.25 -2.28
CA ALA A 116 -13.28 -9.96 -2.25
C ALA A 116 -13.50 -11.45 -1.95
N GLU A 117 -12.45 -12.26 -2.16
CA GLU A 117 -12.45 -13.63 -1.65
C GLU A 117 -12.64 -13.61 -0.13
N ALA A 118 -13.43 -14.56 0.38
CA ALA A 118 -13.72 -14.67 1.81
C ALA A 118 -12.42 -14.73 2.63
N LYS A 119 -12.21 -13.72 3.47
CA LYS A 119 -11.11 -13.66 4.45
C LYS A 119 -11.65 -13.19 5.78
N ASN A 120 -11.22 -13.85 6.85
CA ASN A 120 -11.60 -13.46 8.21
C ASN A 120 -13.11 -13.30 8.43
N GLY A 121 -13.94 -14.16 7.78
CA GLY A 121 -15.39 -14.18 7.99
C GLY A 121 -16.19 -13.14 7.18
N THR A 122 -15.57 -12.39 6.27
CA THR A 122 -16.28 -11.46 5.39
C THR A 122 -15.79 -11.54 3.94
N THR A 123 -16.69 -11.22 3.00
CA THR A 123 -16.40 -11.03 1.58
C THR A 123 -16.37 -9.54 1.19
N ARG A 124 -16.59 -8.63 2.15
CA ARG A 124 -16.66 -7.19 1.95
C ARG A 124 -15.42 -6.51 2.47
N VAL A 125 -14.84 -5.65 1.65
CA VAL A 125 -13.62 -4.93 2.03
C VAL A 125 -13.68 -3.49 1.55
N TYR A 126 -13.09 -2.58 2.32
CA TYR A 126 -12.60 -1.33 1.77
C TYR A 126 -11.25 -1.58 1.12
N ARG A 127 -11.15 -1.26 -0.15
CA ARG A 127 -9.94 -1.52 -0.94
C ARG A 127 -9.18 -0.24 -1.21
N VAL A 128 -7.88 -0.30 -1.00
CA VAL A 128 -6.95 0.77 -1.35
C VAL A 128 -5.90 0.20 -2.30
N ALA A 129 -5.71 0.83 -3.45
CA ALA A 129 -4.58 0.56 -4.31
C ALA A 129 -3.39 1.44 -3.88
N SER A 130 -2.18 0.91 -3.91
CA SER A 130 -0.99 1.68 -3.57
C SER A 130 0.08 1.58 -4.64
N LEU A 131 0.81 2.68 -4.83
CA LEU A 131 1.99 2.77 -5.67
C LEU A 131 3.23 2.73 -4.78
N TYR A 132 4.02 1.69 -4.94
CA TYR A 132 5.22 1.42 -4.16
C TYR A 132 6.48 1.63 -5.01
N VAL A 133 7.46 2.35 -4.47
CA VAL A 133 8.77 2.55 -5.13
C VAL A 133 9.72 1.42 -4.74
N ILE A 134 10.28 0.76 -5.74
CA ILE A 134 11.24 -0.33 -5.56
C ILE A 134 12.65 0.25 -5.48
N LYS A 135 13.12 0.49 -4.27
CA LYS A 135 14.50 0.89 -3.99
C LYS A 135 15.10 -0.08 -2.97
N ASN A 136 16.31 -0.53 -3.19
CA ASN A 136 16.96 -1.54 -2.35
C ASN A 136 16.94 -1.15 -0.87
N GLY A 137 16.37 -2.03 -0.03
CA GLY A 137 16.29 -1.84 1.42
C GLY A 137 15.20 -0.87 1.90
N GLN A 138 14.61 -0.06 1.04
CA GLN A 138 13.56 0.89 1.37
C GLN A 138 12.16 0.36 1.03
N ARG A 139 11.14 0.86 1.73
CA ARG A 139 9.72 0.45 1.57
C ARG A 139 8.83 1.68 1.45
N LEU A 140 9.06 2.46 0.42
CA LEU A 140 8.41 3.74 0.22
C LEU A 140 7.09 3.57 -0.54
N THR A 141 5.98 4.04 0.04
CA THR A 141 4.70 4.16 -0.65
C THR A 141 4.55 5.59 -1.14
N LEU A 142 4.45 5.77 -2.45
CA LEU A 142 4.39 7.07 -3.08
C LEU A 142 2.97 7.64 -3.06
N ALA A 143 2.00 6.80 -3.40
CA ALA A 143 0.61 7.21 -3.46
C ALA A 143 -0.32 6.07 -3.09
N ILE A 144 -1.51 6.43 -2.64
CA ILE A 144 -2.61 5.50 -2.40
C ILE A 144 -3.87 6.03 -3.06
N LYS A 145 -4.76 5.13 -3.46
CA LYS A 145 -6.06 5.43 -4.02
C LYS A 145 -7.12 4.57 -3.36
N PHE A 146 -8.17 5.18 -2.85
CA PHE A 146 -9.36 4.46 -2.44
C PHE A 146 -10.08 3.95 -3.70
N VAL A 147 -10.39 2.66 -3.74
CA VAL A 147 -11.07 2.04 -4.87
C VAL A 147 -12.57 2.06 -4.61
N VAL A 148 -13.29 2.81 -5.42
CA VAL A 148 -14.76 2.85 -5.35
C VAL A 148 -15.36 1.73 -6.22
N PRO A 149 -16.55 1.22 -5.87
CA PRO A 149 -17.24 0.23 -6.70
C PRO A 149 -17.45 0.74 -8.14
N GLY A 150 -17.21 -0.13 -9.11
CA GLY A 150 -17.34 0.22 -10.53
C GLY A 150 -16.07 0.77 -11.18
N GLU A 151 -15.06 1.19 -10.41
CA GLU A 151 -13.78 1.63 -10.99
C GLU A 151 -13.06 0.48 -11.70
N THR A 152 -12.56 0.78 -12.88
CA THR A 152 -11.76 -0.16 -13.68
C THR A 152 -10.30 -0.19 -13.22
N ALA A 153 -9.63 -1.29 -13.47
CA ALA A 153 -8.19 -1.40 -13.21
C ALA A 153 -7.38 -0.36 -14.02
N LYS A 154 -7.86 0.04 -15.20
CA LYS A 154 -7.27 1.08 -16.03
C LYS A 154 -7.29 2.45 -15.34
N GLU A 155 -8.44 2.85 -14.80
CA GLU A 155 -8.58 4.12 -14.05
C GLU A 155 -7.69 4.15 -12.81
N ILE A 156 -7.64 3.04 -12.07
CA ILE A 156 -6.81 2.93 -10.86
C ILE A 156 -5.31 3.07 -11.21
N VAL A 157 -4.84 2.32 -12.22
CA VAL A 157 -3.44 2.38 -12.66
C VAL A 157 -3.11 3.75 -13.23
N GLY A 158 -3.99 4.33 -14.06
CA GLY A 158 -3.83 5.66 -14.62
C GLY A 158 -3.70 6.75 -13.56
N TYR A 159 -4.58 6.72 -12.54
CA TYR A 159 -4.49 7.65 -11.41
C TYR A 159 -3.15 7.53 -10.67
N LEU A 160 -2.73 6.32 -10.33
CA LEU A 160 -1.49 6.10 -9.58
C LEU A 160 -0.25 6.49 -10.39
N LEU A 161 -0.22 6.23 -11.69
CA LEU A 161 0.88 6.67 -12.56
C LEU A 161 0.92 8.20 -12.73
N LYS A 162 -0.24 8.88 -12.70
CA LYS A 162 -0.31 10.34 -12.71
C LYS A 162 0.41 10.95 -11.48
N GLN A 163 0.38 10.29 -10.33
CA GLN A 163 1.08 10.76 -9.13
C GLN A 163 2.62 10.80 -9.31
N LEU A 164 3.19 9.93 -10.16
CA LEU A 164 4.61 10.00 -10.52
C LEU A 164 4.96 11.29 -11.28
N LYS A 165 4.09 11.71 -12.18
CA LYS A 165 4.29 12.95 -12.94
C LYS A 165 4.36 14.19 -12.03
N GLY A 166 3.61 14.19 -10.93
CA GLY A 166 3.67 15.24 -9.90
C GLY A 166 5.03 15.32 -9.18
N LEU A 167 5.86 14.28 -9.27
CA LEU A 167 7.24 14.26 -8.79
C LEU A 167 8.28 14.49 -9.91
N GLU A 168 7.85 14.89 -11.09
CA GLU A 168 8.71 14.96 -12.28
C GLU A 168 9.44 13.64 -12.56
N SER A 169 8.78 12.51 -12.25
CA SER A 169 9.31 11.16 -12.38
C SER A 169 8.42 10.29 -13.27
N GLU A 170 9.01 9.25 -13.84
CA GLU A 170 8.33 8.27 -14.69
C GLU A 170 8.56 6.85 -14.18
N ALA A 171 7.64 5.95 -14.51
CA ALA A 171 7.83 4.54 -14.23
C ALA A 171 8.69 3.89 -15.31
N ARG A 172 9.98 3.67 -15.05
CA ARG A 172 10.86 2.89 -15.93
C ARG A 172 10.37 1.45 -16.10
N MET A 173 9.85 0.87 -15.03
CA MET A 173 9.29 -0.49 -15.01
C MET A 173 8.14 -0.55 -14.00
N LEU A 174 7.00 -1.01 -14.45
CA LEU A 174 5.81 -1.21 -13.63
C LEU A 174 5.59 -2.71 -13.37
N TYR A 175 5.37 -3.08 -12.13
CA TYR A 175 5.01 -4.44 -11.73
C TYR A 175 3.58 -4.47 -11.19
N LEU A 176 2.75 -5.31 -11.78
CA LEU A 176 1.33 -5.45 -11.41
C LEU A 176 1.02 -6.86 -10.93
N ASP A 177 0.18 -6.96 -9.90
CA ASP A 177 -0.28 -8.26 -9.42
C ASP A 177 -1.32 -8.89 -10.35
N ARG A 178 -1.67 -10.13 -10.06
CA ARG A 178 -2.63 -10.95 -10.82
C ARG A 178 -4.00 -10.29 -10.97
N GLY A 179 -4.41 -9.48 -10.01
CA GLY A 179 -5.65 -8.71 -10.06
C GLY A 179 -5.73 -7.73 -11.24
N PHE A 180 -4.58 -7.32 -11.78
CA PHE A 180 -4.48 -6.43 -12.94
C PHE A 180 -4.27 -7.18 -14.27
N GLY A 181 -4.22 -8.52 -14.26
CA GLY A 181 -3.96 -9.34 -15.45
C GLY A 181 -5.15 -9.42 -16.41
N SER A 182 -5.48 -8.33 -17.08
CA SER A 182 -6.57 -8.22 -18.04
C SER A 182 -6.10 -7.71 -19.42
N ILE A 183 -6.90 -7.98 -20.46
CA ILE A 183 -6.69 -7.45 -21.82
C ILE A 183 -6.67 -5.92 -21.80
N GLU A 184 -7.61 -5.32 -21.11
CA GLU A 184 -7.77 -3.87 -20.98
C GLU A 184 -6.49 -3.21 -20.46
N ILE A 185 -5.91 -3.74 -19.38
CA ILE A 185 -4.67 -3.24 -18.82
C ILE A 185 -3.49 -3.44 -19.77
N ALA A 186 -3.35 -4.62 -20.37
CA ALA A 186 -2.25 -4.87 -21.30
C ALA A 186 -2.28 -3.91 -22.49
N ARG A 187 -3.47 -3.69 -23.07
CA ARG A 187 -3.69 -2.74 -24.16
C ARG A 187 -3.38 -1.31 -23.73
N HIS A 188 -3.95 -0.87 -22.61
CA HIS A 188 -3.72 0.48 -22.09
C HIS A 188 -2.24 0.77 -21.87
N LEU A 189 -1.50 -0.15 -21.25
CA LEU A 189 -0.06 0.03 -21.03
C LEU A 189 0.75 0.05 -22.32
N LYS A 190 0.32 -0.68 -23.36
CA LYS A 190 0.92 -0.57 -24.70
C LYS A 190 0.69 0.80 -25.32
N GLU A 191 -0.57 1.28 -25.26
CA GLU A 191 -0.99 2.57 -25.82
C GLU A 191 -0.20 3.75 -25.23
N ILE A 192 0.06 3.72 -23.91
CA ILE A 192 0.82 4.77 -23.22
C ILE A 192 2.34 4.55 -23.23
N GLY A 193 2.83 3.51 -23.92
CA GLY A 193 4.26 3.19 -23.99
C GLY A 193 4.88 2.69 -22.69
N GLN A 194 4.06 2.30 -21.68
CA GLN A 194 4.54 1.90 -20.37
C GLN A 194 5.15 0.50 -20.38
N THR A 195 6.41 0.39 -19.97
CA THR A 195 7.06 -0.91 -19.76
C THR A 195 6.53 -1.56 -18.48
N ALA A 196 6.01 -2.79 -18.58
CA ALA A 196 5.42 -3.48 -17.43
C ALA A 196 5.57 -5.00 -17.46
N ILE A 197 5.58 -5.59 -16.27
CA ILE A 197 5.46 -7.04 -16.04
C ILE A 197 4.24 -7.28 -15.15
N ILE A 198 3.28 -8.04 -15.67
CA ILE A 198 2.02 -8.35 -14.99
C ILE A 198 1.98 -9.85 -14.70
N ALA A 199 1.77 -10.26 -13.45
CA ALA A 199 1.50 -11.65 -13.16
C ALA A 199 0.15 -12.06 -13.74
N CYS A 200 0.09 -13.24 -14.33
CA CYS A 200 -1.13 -13.73 -14.94
C CYS A 200 -1.58 -15.06 -14.29
N PRO A 201 -2.84 -15.18 -13.84
CA PRO A 201 -3.34 -16.43 -13.31
C PRO A 201 -3.52 -17.46 -14.41
N ILE A 202 -3.00 -18.66 -14.20
CA ILE A 202 -3.23 -19.81 -15.08
C ILE A 202 -4.54 -20.44 -14.64
N ARG A 203 -5.60 -20.19 -15.41
CA ARG A 203 -6.96 -20.68 -15.15
C ARG A 203 -7.34 -21.82 -16.11
N GLY A 204 -8.40 -22.55 -15.77
CA GLY A 204 -8.93 -23.63 -16.59
C GLY A 204 -8.24 -24.98 -16.40
N LYS A 205 -8.88 -26.03 -16.93
CA LYS A 205 -8.36 -27.41 -16.91
C LYS A 205 -7.52 -27.70 -18.16
N THR A 206 -7.95 -27.23 -19.30
CA THR A 206 -7.34 -27.39 -20.64
C THR A 206 -7.45 -26.05 -21.38
N GLY A 207 -6.66 -25.84 -22.42
CA GLY A 207 -6.71 -24.63 -23.26
C GLY A 207 -6.14 -23.36 -22.62
N GLY A 208 -6.22 -22.24 -23.33
CA GLY A 208 -5.71 -20.92 -22.90
C GLY A 208 -4.28 -20.98 -22.38
N LEU A 209 -4.00 -20.27 -21.28
CA LEU A 209 -2.67 -20.31 -20.66
C LEU A 209 -2.26 -21.68 -20.12
N LYS A 210 -3.22 -22.57 -19.86
CA LYS A 210 -2.91 -23.92 -19.42
C LYS A 210 -2.25 -24.75 -20.52
N ALA A 211 -2.64 -24.56 -21.77
CA ALA A 211 -1.99 -25.19 -22.91
C ALA A 211 -0.51 -24.78 -23.07
N LEU A 212 -0.18 -23.55 -22.65
CA LEU A 212 1.22 -23.06 -22.63
C LEU A 212 2.06 -23.66 -21.50
N CYS A 213 1.46 -24.37 -20.53
CA CYS A 213 2.19 -25.01 -19.42
C CYS A 213 2.83 -26.33 -19.84
N ALA A 214 3.47 -26.36 -21.01
CA ALA A 214 4.10 -27.53 -21.62
C ALA A 214 5.64 -27.37 -21.70
N GLY A 215 6.31 -28.48 -21.98
CA GLY A 215 7.74 -28.47 -22.19
C GLY A 215 8.62 -28.61 -20.93
N ARG A 216 9.94 -28.70 -21.14
CA ARG A 216 10.92 -28.95 -20.08
C ARG A 216 11.55 -27.69 -19.50
N LYS A 217 11.59 -26.59 -20.27
CA LYS A 217 12.27 -25.32 -19.92
C LYS A 217 11.28 -24.16 -19.85
N SER A 218 11.67 -23.10 -19.17
CA SER A 218 11.00 -21.79 -19.21
C SER A 218 11.22 -21.15 -20.59
N TYR A 219 10.22 -20.45 -21.12
CA TYR A 219 10.29 -19.86 -22.46
C TYR A 219 9.43 -18.60 -22.58
N ARG A 220 9.63 -17.83 -23.65
CA ARG A 220 8.75 -16.74 -24.07
C ARG A 220 7.95 -17.16 -25.29
N THR A 221 6.75 -16.62 -25.41
CA THR A 221 5.87 -16.84 -26.54
C THR A 221 4.88 -15.70 -26.68
N LYS A 222 4.26 -15.57 -27.83
CA LYS A 222 3.11 -14.70 -28.04
C LYS A 222 1.83 -15.49 -27.72
N HIS A 223 0.87 -14.82 -27.14
CA HIS A 223 -0.46 -15.39 -26.85
C HIS A 223 -1.54 -14.36 -27.15
N VAL A 224 -2.64 -14.83 -27.74
CA VAL A 224 -3.81 -13.98 -28.00
C VAL A 224 -4.85 -14.25 -26.93
N PHE A 225 -5.09 -13.27 -26.09
CA PHE A 225 -6.24 -13.27 -25.19
C PHE A 225 -7.49 -12.86 -25.94
N LYS A 226 -8.61 -13.53 -25.67
CA LYS A 226 -9.92 -13.21 -26.24
C LYS A 226 -10.91 -12.94 -25.12
N SER A 227 -11.71 -11.90 -25.28
CA SER A 227 -12.79 -11.52 -24.37
C SER A 227 -13.97 -11.01 -25.16
N ALA A 228 -15.19 -11.41 -24.79
CA ALA A 228 -16.40 -10.89 -25.41
C ALA A 228 -16.51 -9.35 -25.26
N LYS A 229 -16.10 -8.82 -24.12
CA LYS A 229 -16.18 -7.37 -23.82
C LYS A 229 -15.07 -6.54 -24.48
N HIS A 230 -13.84 -7.07 -24.56
CA HIS A 230 -12.65 -6.29 -24.94
C HIS A 230 -12.00 -6.78 -26.25
N GLY A 231 -12.63 -7.74 -26.96
CA GLY A 231 -12.10 -8.30 -28.20
C GLY A 231 -10.85 -9.15 -27.98
N ALA A 232 -9.95 -9.15 -28.96
CA ALA A 232 -8.71 -9.92 -28.94
C ALA A 232 -7.50 -8.99 -28.74
N GLU A 233 -6.49 -9.46 -28.00
CA GLU A 233 -5.24 -8.73 -27.77
C GLU A 233 -4.07 -9.72 -27.75
N GLN A 234 -3.08 -9.49 -28.62
CA GLN A 234 -1.83 -10.25 -28.63
C GLN A 234 -0.83 -9.66 -27.63
N VAL A 235 -0.34 -10.49 -26.75
CA VAL A 235 0.63 -10.12 -25.72
C VAL A 235 1.85 -11.03 -25.75
N GLU A 236 2.98 -10.49 -25.32
CA GLU A 236 4.18 -11.26 -25.03
C GLU A 236 4.05 -11.94 -23.66
N MET A 237 4.25 -13.25 -23.63
CA MET A 237 4.16 -14.07 -22.43
C MET A 237 5.52 -14.64 -22.02
N ALA A 238 5.84 -14.56 -20.75
CA ALA A 238 6.94 -15.31 -20.15
C ALA A 238 6.39 -16.47 -19.31
N MET A 239 6.62 -17.68 -19.77
CA MET A 239 6.22 -18.94 -19.10
C MET A 239 7.41 -19.46 -18.30
N PHE A 240 7.34 -19.35 -16.96
CA PHE A 240 8.42 -19.78 -16.08
C PHE A 240 8.07 -21.07 -15.35
N LYS A 241 8.89 -22.13 -15.53
CA LYS A 241 8.74 -23.40 -14.85
C LYS A 241 9.52 -23.39 -13.53
N ALA A 242 8.80 -23.26 -12.43
CA ALA A 242 9.34 -23.34 -11.07
C ALA A 242 9.22 -24.77 -10.54
N PHE A 243 10.08 -25.10 -9.57
CA PHE A 243 9.98 -26.35 -8.83
C PHE A 243 9.76 -26.03 -7.36
N THR A 244 8.75 -26.65 -6.78
CA THR A 244 8.50 -26.61 -5.33
C THR A 244 8.83 -27.99 -4.74
N THR A 245 9.55 -27.98 -3.63
CA THR A 245 9.83 -29.19 -2.87
C THR A 245 8.91 -29.20 -1.65
N SER A 246 8.11 -30.24 -1.51
CA SER A 246 7.29 -30.49 -0.32
C SER A 246 7.66 -31.82 0.29
N ARG A 247 7.49 -31.99 1.60
CA ARG A 247 7.60 -33.30 2.26
C ARG A 247 6.21 -33.92 2.35
N LYS A 248 6.03 -35.10 1.79
CA LYS A 248 4.82 -35.88 1.93
C LYS A 248 5.20 -37.23 2.55
N LYS A 249 4.65 -37.55 3.74
CA LYS A 249 5.00 -38.76 4.51
C LYS A 249 6.54 -38.96 4.67
N GLY A 250 7.28 -37.87 5.04
CA GLY A 250 8.73 -37.92 5.21
C GLY A 250 9.56 -37.83 3.93
N VAL A 251 8.99 -38.14 2.77
CA VAL A 251 9.67 -38.15 1.46
C VAL A 251 9.64 -36.76 0.82
N LYS A 252 10.79 -36.29 0.31
CA LYS A 252 10.89 -35.06 -0.48
C LYS A 252 10.26 -35.28 -1.87
N VAL A 253 9.14 -34.61 -2.13
CA VAL A 253 8.46 -34.63 -3.43
C VAL A 253 8.71 -33.30 -4.14
N ARG A 254 9.31 -33.35 -5.32
CA ARG A 254 9.54 -32.18 -6.18
C ARG A 254 8.40 -32.09 -7.21
N LYS A 255 7.62 -31.00 -7.13
CA LYS A 255 6.54 -30.74 -8.10
C LYS A 255 6.88 -29.53 -8.98
N ALA A 256 6.64 -29.65 -10.28
CA ALA A 256 6.73 -28.54 -11.21
C ALA A 256 5.50 -27.65 -11.08
N LYS A 257 5.71 -26.33 -11.07
CA LYS A 257 4.66 -25.31 -11.08
C LYS A 257 5.00 -24.28 -12.16
N TRP A 258 4.05 -23.97 -13.01
CA TRP A 258 4.18 -22.91 -13.99
C TRP A 258 3.73 -21.57 -13.41
N LEU A 259 4.46 -20.51 -13.77
CA LEU A 259 4.13 -19.12 -13.52
C LEU A 259 4.07 -18.40 -14.85
N ALA A 260 3.04 -17.60 -15.06
CA ALA A 260 2.83 -16.86 -16.31
C ALA A 260 2.89 -15.36 -16.03
N TYR A 261 3.58 -14.65 -16.91
CA TYR A 261 3.72 -13.19 -16.85
C TYR A 261 3.46 -12.60 -18.23
N ILE A 262 2.66 -11.53 -18.29
CA ILE A 262 2.56 -10.67 -19.46
C ILE A 262 3.71 -9.67 -19.40
N SER A 263 4.43 -9.53 -20.50
CA SER A 263 5.49 -8.54 -20.68
C SER A 263 5.00 -7.48 -21.66
N VAL A 264 4.84 -6.23 -21.20
CA VAL A 264 4.39 -5.12 -22.03
C VAL A 264 5.58 -4.21 -22.30
N ASN A 265 5.83 -3.89 -23.56
CA ASN A 265 6.94 -3.00 -23.99
C ASN A 265 8.31 -3.37 -23.38
N CYS A 266 8.51 -4.66 -23.09
CA CYS A 266 9.79 -5.18 -22.59
C CYS A 266 10.69 -5.55 -23.76
N ALA A 267 12.00 -5.43 -23.53
CA ALA A 267 12.98 -5.83 -24.56
C ALA A 267 12.84 -7.31 -24.97
N ASP A 268 12.97 -7.59 -26.26
CA ASP A 268 12.76 -8.93 -26.85
C ASP A 268 13.76 -9.97 -26.34
N ASN A 269 14.97 -9.55 -25.97
CA ASN A 269 16.02 -10.43 -25.44
C ASN A 269 15.83 -10.79 -23.97
N LEU A 270 14.79 -10.28 -23.28
CA LEU A 270 14.55 -10.52 -21.87
C LEU A 270 14.05 -11.96 -21.64
N SER A 271 14.89 -12.87 -21.14
CA SER A 271 14.50 -14.26 -20.90
C SER A 271 13.36 -14.40 -19.87
N ALA A 272 12.56 -15.47 -19.95
CA ALA A 272 11.49 -15.78 -19.00
C ALA A 272 12.01 -15.87 -17.54
N LYS A 273 13.25 -16.34 -17.35
CA LYS A 273 13.93 -16.35 -16.05
C LYS A 273 14.12 -14.93 -15.53
N LYS A 274 14.62 -14.04 -16.38
CA LYS A 274 14.88 -12.62 -16.02
C LYS A 274 13.57 -11.87 -15.75
N VAL A 275 12.50 -12.11 -16.52
CA VAL A 275 11.14 -11.58 -16.25
C VAL A 275 10.69 -11.96 -14.84
N LYS A 276 10.81 -13.24 -14.46
CA LYS A 276 10.45 -13.71 -13.11
C LYS A 276 11.35 -13.11 -12.03
N GLU A 277 12.64 -12.97 -12.26
CA GLU A 277 13.56 -12.34 -11.31
C GLU A 277 13.22 -10.87 -11.09
N ASN A 278 12.97 -10.13 -12.15
CA ASN A 278 12.54 -8.74 -12.08
C ASN A 278 11.21 -8.63 -11.33
N TYR A 279 10.22 -9.46 -11.66
CA TYR A 279 8.92 -9.47 -10.98
C TYR A 279 9.04 -9.74 -9.47
N ARG A 280 10.00 -10.55 -9.02
CA ARG A 280 10.23 -10.79 -7.58
C ARG A 280 10.54 -9.53 -6.80
N ARG A 281 11.04 -8.48 -7.43
CA ARG A 281 11.31 -7.19 -6.79
C ARG A 281 10.03 -6.54 -6.25
N ARG A 282 8.86 -6.86 -6.84
CA ARG A 282 7.55 -6.45 -6.36
C ARG A 282 7.27 -6.87 -4.91
N PHE A 283 7.81 -7.98 -4.43
CA PHE A 283 7.53 -8.48 -3.08
C PHE A 283 7.90 -7.50 -1.95
N GLY A 284 8.65 -6.44 -2.26
CA GLY A 284 8.85 -5.32 -1.34
C GLY A 284 7.54 -4.66 -0.88
N ILE A 285 6.51 -4.63 -1.74
CA ILE A 285 5.20 -4.04 -1.43
C ILE A 285 4.48 -4.81 -0.31
N GLU A 286 4.57 -6.13 -0.29
CA GLU A 286 3.98 -6.96 0.78
C GLU A 286 4.66 -6.70 2.14
N ALA A 287 5.97 -6.43 2.12
CA ALA A 287 6.71 -6.03 3.31
C ALA A 287 6.32 -4.60 3.76
N SER A 288 6.03 -3.68 2.82
CA SER A 288 5.49 -2.36 3.12
C SER A 288 4.13 -2.48 3.82
N TYR A 289 3.21 -3.28 3.32
CA TYR A 289 1.91 -3.53 3.95
C TYR A 289 2.04 -4.13 5.36
N ARG A 290 3.00 -5.05 5.56
CA ARG A 290 3.28 -5.59 6.91
C ARG A 290 3.81 -4.53 7.87
N CYS A 291 4.60 -3.56 7.38
CA CYS A 291 5.05 -2.43 8.18
C CYS A 291 3.90 -1.49 8.51
N ALA A 292 3.12 -1.09 7.50
CA ALA A 292 1.97 -0.21 7.68
C ALA A 292 0.95 -0.79 8.69
N ARG A 293 0.64 -2.08 8.63
CA ARG A 293 -0.24 -2.74 9.62
C ARG A 293 0.26 -2.68 11.07
N LYS A 294 1.56 -2.46 11.30
CA LYS A 294 2.12 -2.31 12.65
C LYS A 294 1.92 -0.93 13.25
N VAL A 295 1.57 0.03 12.43
CA VAL A 295 1.38 1.44 12.82
C VAL A 295 0.04 1.99 12.32
N ARG A 296 -0.92 1.12 12.07
CA ARG A 296 -2.28 1.51 11.69
C ARG A 296 -3.18 1.48 12.90
N GLY A 297 -3.85 2.58 13.18
CA GLY A 297 -4.86 2.71 14.23
C GLY A 297 -6.01 1.71 14.02
N TRP A 298 -6.63 1.32 15.10
CA TRP A 298 -7.79 0.44 15.10
C TRP A 298 -9.08 1.25 15.20
N THR A 299 -10.13 0.80 14.52
CA THR A 299 -11.44 1.45 14.57
C THR A 299 -12.56 0.49 14.22
N THR A 300 -13.69 0.65 14.87
CA THR A 300 -14.98 0.03 14.54
C THR A 300 -15.84 0.93 13.64
N SER A 301 -15.42 2.19 13.42
CA SER A 301 -16.19 3.15 12.60
C SER A 301 -16.49 2.59 11.21
N SER A 302 -17.71 2.79 10.73
CA SER A 302 -18.14 2.51 9.36
C SER A 302 -17.66 3.56 8.35
N ASN A 303 -17.22 4.74 8.80
CA ASN A 303 -16.78 5.85 7.96
C ASN A 303 -15.58 5.49 7.10
N ALA A 304 -15.77 5.40 5.78
CA ALA A 304 -14.76 5.02 4.82
C ALA A 304 -13.62 6.06 4.74
N ALA A 305 -13.92 7.34 4.85
CA ALA A 305 -12.94 8.42 4.79
C ALA A 305 -12.01 8.38 6.02
N TYR A 306 -12.54 8.17 7.21
CA TYR A 306 -11.73 8.00 8.43
C TYR A 306 -10.82 6.77 8.32
N ARG A 307 -11.36 5.63 7.87
CA ARG A 307 -10.55 4.42 7.64
C ARG A 307 -9.46 4.63 6.60
N PHE A 308 -9.75 5.37 5.54
CA PHE A 308 -8.77 5.72 4.53
C PHE A 308 -7.64 6.59 5.11
N VAL A 309 -7.97 7.59 5.93
CA VAL A 309 -6.97 8.42 6.62
C VAL A 309 -6.09 7.57 7.54
N LEU A 310 -6.64 6.62 8.30
CA LEU A 310 -5.84 5.71 9.14
C LEU A 310 -4.90 4.83 8.31
N ILE A 311 -5.32 4.38 7.13
CA ILE A 311 -4.45 3.66 6.20
C ILE A 311 -3.34 4.59 5.70
N GLY A 312 -3.68 5.80 5.25
CA GLY A 312 -2.74 6.82 4.81
C GLY A 312 -1.69 7.15 5.88
N MET A 313 -2.15 7.36 7.13
CA MET A 313 -1.29 7.57 8.29
C MET A 313 -0.28 6.43 8.49
N SER A 314 -0.71 5.19 8.33
CA SER A 314 0.17 4.04 8.49
C SER A 314 1.28 3.98 7.43
N PHE A 315 1.00 4.39 6.19
CA PHE A 315 2.00 4.52 5.15
C PHE A 315 2.90 5.74 5.38
N LEU A 316 2.34 6.87 5.79
CA LEU A 316 3.11 8.08 6.13
C LEU A 316 4.13 7.80 7.23
N LEU A 317 3.70 7.18 8.33
CA LEU A 317 4.61 6.82 9.43
C LEU A 317 5.67 5.81 8.98
N THR A 318 5.34 4.90 8.08
CA THR A 318 6.30 3.96 7.49
C THR A 318 7.33 4.71 6.63
N ASN A 319 6.91 5.68 5.82
CA ASN A 319 7.81 6.51 5.00
C ASN A 319 8.72 7.36 5.88
N ILE A 320 8.18 8.04 6.90
CA ILE A 320 8.97 8.83 7.86
C ILE A 320 10.00 7.96 8.58
N TRP A 321 9.60 6.76 9.01
CA TRP A 321 10.55 5.81 9.60
C TRP A 321 11.69 5.45 8.64
N GLN A 322 11.40 5.21 7.34
CA GLN A 322 12.43 4.90 6.34
C GLN A 322 13.37 6.07 6.12
N GLU A 323 12.85 7.29 6.05
CA GLU A 323 13.64 8.52 5.92
C GLU A 323 14.59 8.69 7.10
N LEU A 324 14.09 8.62 8.32
CA LEU A 324 14.90 8.69 9.53
C LEU A 324 15.91 7.54 9.64
N GLN A 325 15.52 6.33 9.22
CA GLN A 325 16.41 5.20 9.19
C GLN A 325 17.58 5.43 8.22
N GLU A 326 17.32 6.01 7.05
CA GLU A 326 18.35 6.35 6.08
C GLU A 326 19.31 7.40 6.66
N GLN A 327 18.79 8.46 7.25
CA GLN A 327 19.59 9.54 7.85
C GLN A 327 20.45 9.05 9.02
N TRP A 328 19.88 8.27 9.94
CA TRP A 328 20.54 7.95 11.22
C TRP A 328 21.38 6.67 11.18
N THR A 329 21.19 5.82 10.19
CA THR A 329 21.94 4.55 10.11
C THR A 329 23.01 4.51 9.02
N ARG A 330 23.17 5.61 8.30
CA ARG A 330 24.22 5.76 7.29
C ARG A 330 25.60 5.66 7.98
N LYS A 331 26.43 4.78 7.45
CA LYS A 331 27.81 4.68 7.89
C LYS A 331 28.68 5.56 7.01
N ALA A 332 29.53 6.38 7.66
CA ALA A 332 30.61 7.05 6.95
C ALA A 332 31.62 5.98 6.54
N GLN A 333 31.73 5.70 5.26
CA GLN A 333 32.74 4.82 4.67
C GLN A 333 33.28 5.47 3.40
N VAL A 334 34.60 5.33 3.20
CA VAL A 334 35.23 5.68 1.92
C VAL A 334 34.72 4.71 0.87
N GLY A 335 34.11 5.21 -0.20
CA GLY A 335 33.51 4.42 -1.25
C GLY A 335 31.99 4.28 -1.14
N ARG A 336 31.46 3.07 -1.33
CA ARG A 336 30.01 2.82 -1.38
C ARG A 336 29.35 2.97 -0.01
N ALA A 337 28.39 3.89 0.12
CA ALA A 337 27.64 4.09 1.36
C ALA A 337 26.95 2.79 1.82
N SER A 338 27.04 2.50 3.10
CA SER A 338 26.36 1.37 3.73
C SER A 338 25.49 1.84 4.91
N TRP A 339 24.44 1.07 5.24
CA TRP A 339 23.52 1.41 6.31
C TRP A 339 23.37 0.26 7.29
N ASN A 340 23.31 0.58 8.59
CA ASN A 340 23.02 -0.40 9.63
C ASN A 340 21.53 -0.38 9.98
N TRP A 341 20.69 -0.93 9.11
CA TRP A 341 19.24 -0.99 9.26
C TRP A 341 18.76 -1.60 10.59
N ARG A 342 19.58 -2.41 11.26
CA ARG A 342 19.22 -3.05 12.53
C ARG A 342 19.19 -2.06 13.69
N LYS A 343 19.91 -0.93 13.62
CA LYS A 343 19.98 0.06 14.69
C LYS A 343 18.66 0.80 14.92
N PHE A 344 17.86 1.02 13.84
CA PHE A 344 16.62 1.78 13.93
C PHE A 344 15.45 1.05 13.25
N ARG A 345 14.93 0.02 13.94
CA ARG A 345 13.77 -0.76 13.47
C ARG A 345 12.47 0.00 13.69
N LEU A 346 11.43 -0.30 12.92
CA LEU A 346 10.10 0.31 13.03
C LEU A 346 9.55 0.30 14.47
N LYS A 347 9.69 -0.81 15.21
CA LYS A 347 9.28 -0.89 16.61
C LYS A 347 9.96 0.18 17.49
N ARG A 348 11.24 0.49 17.24
CA ARG A 348 11.97 1.53 17.98
C ARG A 348 11.46 2.92 17.63
N PHE A 349 11.19 3.20 16.35
CA PHE A 349 10.55 4.42 15.90
C PHE A 349 9.19 4.64 16.56
N VAL A 350 8.34 3.62 16.55
CA VAL A 350 7.01 3.66 17.19
C VAL A 350 7.13 3.96 18.68
N ASN A 351 8.06 3.31 19.39
CA ASN A 351 8.29 3.57 20.82
C ASN A 351 8.76 5.02 21.07
N PHE A 352 9.58 5.59 20.20
CA PHE A 352 9.96 7.01 20.32
C PHE A 352 8.78 7.93 20.08
N LEU A 353 7.94 7.64 19.10
CA LEU A 353 6.74 8.43 18.83
C LEU A 353 5.76 8.41 20.01
N ARG A 354 5.49 7.22 20.57
CA ARG A 354 4.67 7.06 21.77
C ARG A 354 5.20 7.88 22.94
N LYS A 355 6.48 7.67 23.30
CA LYS A 355 7.12 8.41 24.39
C LYS A 355 7.12 9.92 24.20
N ALA A 356 7.23 10.40 22.95
CA ALA A 356 7.16 11.82 22.65
C ALA A 356 5.76 12.39 22.93
N ILE A 357 4.70 11.65 22.58
CA ILE A 357 3.31 12.01 22.86
C ILE A 357 3.02 11.91 24.36
N GLU A 358 3.44 10.83 25.02
CA GLU A 358 3.32 10.63 26.46
C GLU A 358 4.00 11.77 27.25
N LYS A 359 5.20 12.21 26.81
CA LYS A 359 5.89 13.33 27.41
C LYS A 359 5.15 14.66 27.22
N LEU A 360 4.44 14.83 26.10
CA LEU A 360 3.75 16.07 25.77
C LEU A 360 2.46 16.23 26.59
N TYR A 361 1.72 15.16 26.81
CA TYR A 361 0.40 15.19 27.45
C TYR A 361 0.38 14.61 28.87
N GLY A 362 1.38 13.82 29.24
CA GLY A 362 1.35 12.96 30.43
C GLY A 362 0.52 11.69 30.20
N MET A 363 0.73 10.72 31.06
CA MET A 363 -0.08 9.49 31.12
C MET A 363 -0.92 9.47 32.38
N VAL A 364 -2.09 8.86 32.30
CA VAL A 364 -2.88 8.49 33.46
C VAL A 364 -2.15 7.33 34.16
N SER A 365 -1.69 7.59 35.39
CA SER A 365 -0.92 6.63 36.21
C SER A 365 -1.76 5.92 37.28
N GLU A 366 -2.95 6.44 37.55
CA GLU A 366 -3.85 5.96 38.59
C GLU A 366 -5.27 5.85 38.03
N ILE A 367 -5.95 4.77 38.37
CA ILE A 367 -7.38 4.58 38.08
C ILE A 367 -8.14 5.00 39.33
N GLU A 368 -8.77 6.15 39.28
CA GLU A 368 -9.71 6.56 40.32
C GLU A 368 -10.97 5.69 40.18
N MET A 369 -11.30 4.94 41.24
CA MET A 369 -12.60 4.28 41.29
C MET A 369 -13.66 5.37 41.45
N LEU A 370 -14.54 5.47 40.47
CA LEU A 370 -15.76 6.29 40.61
C LEU A 370 -16.63 5.62 41.66
N ASN A 371 -16.78 6.27 42.81
CA ASN A 371 -17.74 5.89 43.86
C ASN A 371 -19.18 6.14 43.42
#